data_3dc74a920a06e16a9b03f5a904510a51
#
_entry.id   3dc74a920a06e16a9b03f5a904510a51
#
_cell.length_a   1.000
_cell.length_b   1.000
_cell.length_c   1.000
_cell.angle_alpha   90.00
_cell.angle_beta   90.00
_cell.angle_gamma   90.00
#
_symmetry.space_group_name_H-M   'P 1'
#
loop_
_entity.id
_entity.type
_entity.pdbx_description
1 polymer ?
#
loop_
_entity_poly.entity_id
_entity_poly.type
_entity_poly.pdbx_seq_one_letter_code
_entity_poly.pdbx_strand_id
1 'polypeptide(L)'
;MFQKNISLQPLNTFGIAATAKKFSEVRSVEVLKEIVSRHKDLFILSGGSNILLTKDIDKPVLYLNTKGIEIIDTDEESVWVKAQAGENWHEFVCWCLEKNFGGLENLSLIPGNVGTSPMQNIGAYGVEIKDSFVSLEAMEISSGKIKTFTKKDCAFGYRESVFKNALKGQFIILNVTFKLTAKEHIINDSYGAIREQLKSDKIVEPGIHDISKAVITIRRSKLPDPNEIGNSGSFFKNPVITSSHFAKLQAQYPNIPSYRSVSYTH
;
A
#
# COMPACT_ATOMS: atom_id res chain seq x y z
N MET A 1 26.12 -3.57 -8.85
CA MET A 1 26.84 -4.84 -8.60
C MET A 1 26.07 -5.63 -7.55
N PHE A 2 25.87 -6.95 -7.74
CA PHE A 2 25.17 -7.78 -6.77
C PHE A 2 26.09 -8.17 -5.58
N GLN A 3 25.57 -8.00 -4.38
CA GLN A 3 26.12 -8.58 -3.15
C GLN A 3 25.68 -10.06 -3.06
N LYS A 4 26.44 -10.89 -2.37
CA LYS A 4 26.15 -12.32 -2.23
C LYS A 4 25.71 -12.67 -0.80
N ASN A 5 24.80 -13.61 -0.68
CA ASN A 5 24.36 -14.21 0.58
C ASN A 5 23.90 -13.17 1.62
N ILE A 6 23.01 -12.26 1.19
CA ILE A 6 22.45 -11.24 2.07
C ILE A 6 21.22 -11.79 2.78
N SER A 7 21.16 -11.60 4.10
CA SER A 7 19.98 -11.93 4.90
C SER A 7 18.80 -11.03 4.53
N LEU A 8 17.64 -11.64 4.24
CA LEU A 8 16.37 -10.97 4.00
C LEU A 8 15.51 -10.85 5.27
N GLN A 9 16.00 -11.34 6.42
CA GLN A 9 15.26 -11.27 7.68
C GLN A 9 14.86 -9.85 8.08
N PRO A 10 15.73 -8.82 8.00
CA PRO A 10 15.34 -7.45 8.30
C PRO A 10 14.50 -6.78 7.21
N LEU A 11 14.27 -7.44 6.08
CA LEU A 11 13.56 -6.92 4.91
C LEU A 11 12.19 -7.59 4.70
N ASN A 12 11.68 -8.31 5.69
CA ASN A 12 10.32 -8.85 5.69
C ASN A 12 9.70 -8.74 7.08
N THR A 13 8.42 -8.39 7.16
CA THR A 13 7.73 -8.13 8.43
C THR A 13 7.39 -9.38 9.22
N PHE A 14 7.52 -10.57 8.64
CA PHE A 14 7.48 -11.83 9.40
C PHE A 14 8.77 -12.11 10.17
N GLY A 15 9.88 -11.41 9.86
CA GLY A 15 11.18 -11.67 10.47
C GLY A 15 11.77 -13.05 10.13
N ILE A 16 11.31 -13.66 9.02
CA ILE A 16 11.77 -14.99 8.59
C ILE A 16 13.20 -14.89 8.07
N ALA A 17 14.06 -15.75 8.60
CA ALA A 17 15.42 -15.92 8.12
C ALA A 17 15.41 -16.61 6.76
N ALA A 18 15.70 -15.84 5.73
CA ALA A 18 15.91 -16.30 4.36
C ALA A 18 17.09 -15.52 3.76
N THR A 19 17.80 -16.10 2.82
CA THR A 19 19.00 -15.53 2.20
C THR A 19 18.77 -15.26 0.73
N ALA A 20 19.16 -14.08 0.25
CA ALA A 20 19.28 -13.78 -1.17
C ALA A 20 20.69 -14.17 -1.67
N LYS A 21 20.81 -15.15 -2.58
CA LYS A 21 22.12 -15.52 -3.17
C LYS A 21 22.76 -14.36 -3.94
N LYS A 22 21.93 -13.52 -4.56
CA LYS A 22 22.33 -12.29 -5.24
C LYS A 22 21.37 -11.18 -4.84
N PHE A 23 21.89 -10.09 -4.31
CA PHE A 23 21.11 -8.97 -3.79
C PHE A 23 21.63 -7.65 -4.33
N SER A 24 20.74 -6.76 -4.71
CA SER A 24 21.08 -5.38 -5.06
C SER A 24 20.04 -4.44 -4.45
N GLU A 25 20.50 -3.47 -3.68
CA GLU A 25 19.69 -2.35 -3.26
C GLU A 25 19.61 -1.32 -4.40
N VAL A 26 18.39 -0.98 -4.82
CA VAL A 26 18.11 -0.07 -5.91
C VAL A 26 17.69 1.27 -5.34
N ARG A 27 18.55 2.27 -5.48
CA ARG A 27 18.32 3.63 -4.98
C ARG A 27 18.03 4.66 -6.09
N SER A 28 18.16 4.26 -7.36
CA SER A 28 17.82 5.14 -8.49
C SER A 28 17.28 4.35 -9.68
N VAL A 29 16.60 5.07 -10.58
CA VAL A 29 16.04 4.51 -11.81
C VAL A 29 17.15 4.08 -12.78
N GLU A 30 18.29 4.76 -12.78
CA GLU A 30 19.45 4.45 -13.65
C GLU A 30 20.03 3.09 -13.28
N VAL A 31 20.25 2.84 -11.97
CA VAL A 31 20.70 1.54 -11.45
C VAL A 31 19.71 0.44 -11.81
N LEU A 32 18.40 0.73 -11.66
CA LEU A 32 17.36 -0.23 -12.05
C LEU A 32 17.41 -0.55 -13.54
N LYS A 33 17.52 0.46 -14.41
CA LYS A 33 17.65 0.29 -15.87
C LYS A 33 18.83 -0.60 -16.23
N GLU A 34 19.99 -0.35 -15.61
CA GLU A 34 21.19 -1.16 -15.85
C GLU A 34 20.95 -2.63 -15.50
N ILE A 35 20.36 -2.90 -14.32
CA ILE A 35 20.12 -4.28 -13.88
C ILE A 35 19.09 -4.96 -14.79
N VAL A 36 17.97 -4.30 -15.09
CA VAL A 36 16.89 -4.83 -15.93
C VAL A 36 17.37 -5.08 -17.38
N SER A 37 18.35 -4.31 -17.88
CA SER A 37 18.92 -4.56 -19.22
C SER A 37 19.60 -5.93 -19.32
N ARG A 38 20.17 -6.43 -18.23
CA ARG A 38 20.98 -7.67 -18.18
C ARG A 38 20.24 -8.86 -17.55
N HIS A 39 19.21 -8.60 -16.73
CA HIS A 39 18.51 -9.61 -15.96
C HIS A 39 16.99 -9.42 -16.10
N LYS A 40 16.28 -10.47 -16.50
CA LYS A 40 14.80 -10.43 -16.68
C LYS A 40 14.07 -11.26 -15.63
N ASP A 41 14.69 -12.31 -15.13
CA ASP A 41 14.12 -13.14 -14.06
C ASP A 41 14.60 -12.63 -12.70
N LEU A 42 13.84 -11.70 -12.16
CA LEU A 42 14.17 -10.94 -10.96
C LEU A 42 13.14 -11.21 -9.85
N PHE A 43 13.60 -11.15 -8.61
CA PHE A 43 12.74 -11.11 -7.44
C PHE A 43 12.69 -9.67 -6.91
N ILE A 44 11.56 -9.00 -7.08
CA ILE A 44 11.40 -7.61 -6.64
C ILE A 44 10.90 -7.59 -5.20
N LEU A 45 11.69 -7.00 -4.32
CA LEU A 45 11.38 -6.81 -2.91
C LEU A 45 11.25 -5.30 -2.62
N SER A 46 10.25 -4.94 -1.85
CA SER A 46 10.05 -3.60 -1.33
C SER A 46 9.86 -3.67 0.19
N GLY A 47 8.82 -3.12 0.80
CA GLY A 47 8.62 -3.17 2.24
C GLY A 47 8.45 -4.55 2.88
N GLY A 48 8.40 -5.64 2.12
CA GLY A 48 8.38 -7.02 2.62
C GLY A 48 7.21 -7.37 3.55
N SER A 49 6.13 -6.57 3.51
CA SER A 49 5.01 -6.66 4.47
C SER A 49 3.84 -7.55 4.01
N ASN A 50 3.93 -8.12 2.82
CA ASN A 50 2.91 -9.02 2.27
C ASN A 50 3.55 -10.18 1.50
N ILE A 51 4.59 -10.78 2.10
CA ILE A 51 5.34 -11.88 1.51
C ILE A 51 5.73 -12.88 2.60
N LEU A 52 5.59 -14.17 2.28
CA LEU A 52 6.07 -15.26 3.10
C LEU A 52 7.27 -15.92 2.41
N LEU A 53 8.46 -15.71 2.96
CA LEU A 53 9.71 -16.30 2.47
C LEU A 53 9.84 -17.70 3.04
N THR A 54 9.54 -18.74 2.26
CA THR A 54 9.57 -20.14 2.70
C THR A 54 10.90 -20.84 2.46
N LYS A 55 11.84 -20.17 1.77
CA LYS A 55 13.19 -20.68 1.43
C LYS A 55 14.10 -19.53 0.99
N ASP A 56 15.37 -19.81 0.88
CA ASP A 56 16.36 -18.91 0.26
C ASP A 56 15.97 -18.58 -1.20
N ILE A 57 16.37 -17.40 -1.66
CA ILE A 57 16.05 -16.90 -2.99
C ILE A 57 17.26 -17.02 -3.90
N ASP A 58 17.14 -17.88 -4.92
CA ASP A 58 18.20 -18.12 -5.91
C ASP A 58 18.26 -17.02 -6.98
N LYS A 59 17.09 -16.45 -7.34
CA LYS A 59 16.97 -15.34 -8.30
C LYS A 59 17.65 -14.09 -7.75
N PRO A 60 18.17 -13.20 -8.62
CA PRO A 60 18.62 -11.90 -8.19
C PRO A 60 17.48 -11.12 -7.51
N VAL A 61 17.69 -10.74 -6.25
CA VAL A 61 16.77 -9.92 -5.48
C VAL A 61 17.11 -8.45 -5.69
N LEU A 62 16.12 -7.67 -6.11
CA LEU A 62 16.17 -6.21 -6.16
C LEU A 62 15.36 -5.64 -5.02
N TYR A 63 16.01 -5.00 -4.07
CA TYR A 63 15.36 -4.27 -3.00
C TYR A 63 15.16 -2.83 -3.41
N LEU A 64 13.89 -2.44 -3.63
CA LEU A 64 13.55 -1.09 -4.05
C LEU A 64 13.58 -0.12 -2.87
N ASN A 65 14.58 0.76 -2.85
CA ASN A 65 14.78 1.77 -1.83
C ASN A 65 15.01 3.17 -2.44
N THR A 66 14.27 3.48 -3.51
CA THR A 66 14.24 4.83 -4.10
C THR A 66 13.51 5.79 -3.18
N LYS A 67 14.06 6.98 -2.95
CA LYS A 67 13.53 7.96 -2.01
C LYS A 67 13.26 9.29 -2.69
N GLY A 68 12.31 10.03 -2.15
CA GLY A 68 11.92 11.37 -2.55
C GLY A 68 10.41 11.54 -2.56
N ILE A 69 9.96 12.66 -1.98
CA ILE A 69 8.58 13.11 -1.98
C ILE A 69 8.59 14.55 -2.49
N GLU A 70 7.82 14.83 -3.52
CA GLU A 70 7.74 16.16 -4.12
C GLU A 70 6.29 16.59 -4.37
N ILE A 71 6.03 17.87 -4.18
CA ILE A 71 4.80 18.52 -4.62
C ILE A 71 5.00 18.89 -6.07
N ILE A 72 4.23 18.32 -6.98
CA ILE A 72 4.38 18.51 -8.42
C ILE A 72 3.37 19.50 -9.00
N ASP A 73 2.27 19.75 -8.28
CA ASP A 73 1.25 20.72 -8.68
C ASP A 73 0.38 21.10 -7.48
N THR A 74 -0.24 22.28 -7.53
CA THR A 74 -1.16 22.79 -6.51
C THR A 74 -2.26 23.63 -7.14
N ASP A 75 -3.48 23.54 -6.63
CA ASP A 75 -4.55 24.50 -6.85
C ASP A 75 -5.04 25.09 -5.50
N GLU A 76 -6.17 25.78 -5.49
CA GLU A 76 -6.67 26.44 -4.27
C GLU A 76 -7.07 25.44 -3.17
N GLU A 77 -7.51 24.25 -3.53
CA GLU A 77 -8.07 23.24 -2.63
C GLU A 77 -7.23 21.97 -2.56
N SER A 78 -6.41 21.70 -3.55
CA SER A 78 -5.74 20.42 -3.74
C SER A 78 -4.25 20.56 -3.98
N VAL A 79 -3.53 19.49 -3.70
CA VAL A 79 -2.12 19.35 -3.98
C VAL A 79 -1.85 17.98 -4.63
N TRP A 80 -0.96 17.96 -5.62
CA TRP A 80 -0.49 16.72 -6.23
C TRP A 80 0.88 16.38 -5.68
N VAL A 81 0.96 15.24 -5.02
CA VAL A 81 2.17 14.75 -4.37
C VAL A 81 2.64 13.49 -5.06
N LYS A 82 3.89 13.51 -5.54
CA LYS A 82 4.58 12.37 -6.12
C LYS A 82 5.56 11.80 -5.12
N ALA A 83 5.44 10.51 -4.80
CA ALA A 83 6.32 9.82 -3.88
C ALA A 83 7.00 8.63 -4.56
N GLN A 84 8.31 8.44 -4.30
CA GLN A 84 9.08 7.34 -4.84
C GLN A 84 8.65 5.99 -4.23
N ALA A 85 8.80 4.91 -5.01
CA ALA A 85 8.31 3.58 -4.65
C ALA A 85 8.90 3.01 -3.36
N GLY A 86 10.12 3.40 -2.99
CA GLY A 86 10.82 2.95 -1.78
C GLY A 86 10.49 3.76 -0.53
N GLU A 87 9.66 4.80 -0.61
CA GLU A 87 9.20 5.51 0.58
C GLU A 87 8.33 4.60 1.46
N ASN A 88 8.56 4.64 2.79
CA ASN A 88 7.69 3.94 3.73
C ASN A 88 6.29 4.55 3.68
N TRP A 89 5.28 3.70 3.58
CA TRP A 89 3.90 4.16 3.42
C TRP A 89 3.43 5.03 4.60
N HIS A 90 3.67 4.59 5.82
CA HIS A 90 3.20 5.33 6.99
C HIS A 90 3.95 6.65 7.19
N GLU A 91 5.26 6.65 6.96
CA GLU A 91 6.06 7.89 6.98
C GLU A 91 5.59 8.88 5.92
N PHE A 92 5.24 8.39 4.73
CA PHE A 92 4.62 9.21 3.68
C PHE A 92 3.28 9.81 4.12
N VAL A 93 2.41 9.02 4.75
CA VAL A 93 1.15 9.54 5.32
C VAL A 93 1.42 10.60 6.38
N CYS A 94 2.37 10.37 7.30
CA CYS A 94 2.77 11.36 8.30
C CYS A 94 3.29 12.64 7.67
N TRP A 95 4.13 12.54 6.65
CA TRP A 95 4.64 13.68 5.90
C TRP A 95 3.51 14.51 5.26
N CYS A 96 2.48 13.85 4.71
CA CYS A 96 1.30 14.54 4.19
C CYS A 96 0.53 15.27 5.30
N LEU A 97 0.31 14.62 6.43
CA LEU A 97 -0.39 15.21 7.58
C LEU A 97 0.37 16.40 8.16
N GLU A 98 1.70 16.35 8.32
CA GLU A 98 2.54 17.45 8.78
C GLU A 98 2.40 18.71 7.91
N LYS A 99 2.08 18.53 6.62
CA LYS A 99 1.81 19.63 5.67
C LYS A 99 0.34 20.00 5.58
N ASN A 100 -0.50 19.41 6.43
CA ASN A 100 -1.95 19.56 6.40
C ASN A 100 -2.56 19.12 5.05
N PHE A 101 -2.11 17.98 4.49
CA PHE A 101 -2.67 17.37 3.29
C PHE A 101 -3.52 16.15 3.67
N GLY A 102 -4.83 16.22 3.36
CA GLY A 102 -5.81 15.19 3.69
C GLY A 102 -6.12 14.22 2.55
N GLY A 103 -6.65 13.04 2.89
CA GLY A 103 -7.09 12.00 1.95
C GLY A 103 -6.39 10.66 2.13
N LEU A 104 -5.37 10.56 3.00
CA LEU A 104 -4.66 9.32 3.32
C LEU A 104 -4.68 8.97 4.82
N GLU A 105 -5.26 9.78 5.66
CA GLU A 105 -5.28 9.63 7.12
C GLU A 105 -5.87 8.29 7.60
N ASN A 106 -6.93 7.81 6.93
CA ASN A 106 -7.54 6.50 7.20
C ASN A 106 -6.61 5.31 6.87
N LEU A 107 -5.57 5.54 6.08
CA LEU A 107 -4.60 4.54 5.66
C LEU A 107 -3.31 4.57 6.50
N SER A 108 -3.36 5.28 7.64
CA SER A 108 -2.25 5.36 8.60
C SER A 108 -1.84 3.99 9.12
N LEU A 109 -0.55 3.83 9.42
CA LEU A 109 0.07 2.62 10.00
C LEU A 109 -0.12 1.34 9.15
N ILE A 110 -0.44 1.44 7.85
CA ILE A 110 -0.39 0.27 6.96
C ILE A 110 1.09 -0.01 6.66
N PRO A 111 1.57 -1.25 6.88
CA PRO A 111 2.96 -1.60 6.60
C PRO A 111 3.22 -1.68 5.09
N GLY A 112 4.47 -1.47 4.71
CA GLY A 112 4.92 -1.53 3.32
C GLY A 112 5.38 -0.19 2.79
N ASN A 113 5.59 -0.11 1.48
CA ASN A 113 6.11 1.09 0.81
C ASN A 113 5.11 1.64 -0.20
N VAL A 114 5.28 2.91 -0.58
CA VAL A 114 4.43 3.60 -1.55
C VAL A 114 4.27 2.82 -2.86
N GLY A 115 5.36 2.28 -3.42
CA GLY A 115 5.30 1.53 -4.68
C GLY A 115 4.54 0.21 -4.60
N THR A 116 4.28 -0.33 -3.41
CA THR A 116 3.45 -1.53 -3.24
C THR A 116 1.98 -1.22 -3.02
N SER A 117 1.64 0.03 -2.74
CA SER A 117 0.26 0.43 -2.46
C SER A 117 -0.69 0.20 -3.66
N PRO A 118 -0.31 0.44 -4.95
CA PRO A 118 -1.17 0.17 -6.08
C PRO A 118 -1.31 -1.31 -6.43
N MET A 119 -0.37 -2.16 -5.99
CA MET A 119 -0.38 -3.59 -6.33
C MET A 119 -1.72 -4.25 -6.00
N GLN A 120 -2.30 -3.90 -4.87
CA GLN A 120 -3.57 -4.46 -4.39
C GLN A 120 -4.56 -3.39 -3.94
N ASN A 121 -4.42 -2.16 -4.47
CA ASN A 121 -5.31 -1.07 -4.08
C ASN A 121 -5.50 -1.07 -2.56
N ILE A 122 -4.41 -0.82 -1.81
CA ILE A 122 -4.48 -0.89 -0.35
C ILE A 122 -5.62 -0.04 0.18
N GLY A 123 -6.27 -0.52 1.22
CA GLY A 123 -7.41 0.17 1.80
C GLY A 123 -7.68 -0.30 3.22
N ALA A 124 -8.19 0.60 4.02
CA ALA A 124 -8.61 0.36 5.39
C ALA A 124 -9.63 1.43 5.80
N TYR A 125 -10.47 1.10 6.76
CA TYR A 125 -11.36 2.06 7.42
C TYR A 125 -12.19 2.91 6.45
N GLY A 126 -12.74 2.27 5.40
CA GLY A 126 -13.65 2.90 4.45
C GLY A 126 -12.98 3.69 3.32
N VAL A 127 -11.64 3.68 3.23
CA VAL A 127 -10.87 4.39 2.19
C VAL A 127 -9.96 3.40 1.46
N GLU A 128 -9.79 3.58 0.15
CA GLU A 128 -8.81 2.88 -0.68
C GLU A 128 -7.91 3.89 -1.39
N ILE A 129 -6.65 3.51 -1.71
CA ILE A 129 -5.74 4.47 -2.38
C ILE A 129 -6.28 4.99 -3.70
N LYS A 130 -7.11 4.20 -4.42
CA LYS A 130 -7.73 4.66 -5.67
C LYS A 130 -8.51 5.96 -5.52
N ASP A 131 -8.95 6.31 -4.29
CA ASP A 131 -9.75 7.49 -4.04
C ASP A 131 -8.91 8.77 -4.19
N SER A 132 -7.63 8.71 -3.80
CA SER A 132 -6.64 9.81 -3.95
C SER A 132 -5.63 9.58 -5.09
N PHE A 133 -5.62 8.40 -5.72
CA PHE A 133 -4.64 8.04 -6.75
C PHE A 133 -4.89 8.80 -8.06
N VAL A 134 -3.82 9.34 -8.63
CA VAL A 134 -3.82 10.00 -9.94
C VAL A 134 -3.16 9.12 -10.99
N SER A 135 -1.89 8.80 -10.79
CA SER A 135 -1.08 8.01 -11.73
C SER A 135 0.11 7.36 -11.02
N LEU A 136 0.76 6.46 -11.72
CA LEU A 136 2.06 5.94 -11.36
C LEU A 136 2.95 5.80 -12.58
N GLU A 137 4.26 5.81 -12.38
CA GLU A 137 5.22 5.40 -13.39
C GLU A 137 5.78 4.02 -13.04
N ALA A 138 5.87 3.15 -14.03
CA ALA A 138 6.44 1.82 -13.87
C ALA A 138 7.35 1.44 -15.03
N MET A 139 8.43 0.73 -14.72
CA MET A 139 9.38 0.21 -15.69
C MET A 139 8.96 -1.17 -16.15
N GLU A 140 8.82 -1.36 -17.45
CA GLU A 140 8.59 -2.67 -18.05
C GLU A 140 9.89 -3.51 -18.03
N ILE A 141 9.85 -4.67 -17.38
CA ILE A 141 11.04 -5.52 -17.19
C ILE A 141 11.59 -6.03 -18.54
N SER A 142 10.73 -6.32 -19.51
CA SER A 142 11.14 -6.84 -20.82
C SER A 142 11.95 -5.84 -21.62
N SER A 143 11.55 -4.56 -21.64
CA SER A 143 12.11 -3.52 -22.49
C SER A 143 12.95 -2.46 -21.74
N GLY A 144 12.79 -2.33 -20.43
CA GLY A 144 13.36 -1.24 -19.63
C GLY A 144 12.68 0.12 -19.87
N LYS A 145 11.59 0.17 -20.66
CA LYS A 145 10.84 1.39 -20.93
C LYS A 145 9.96 1.75 -19.72
N ILE A 146 9.85 3.04 -19.45
CA ILE A 146 8.95 3.56 -18.43
C ILE A 146 7.61 3.89 -19.07
N LYS A 147 6.53 3.46 -18.42
CA LYS A 147 5.14 3.77 -18.80
C LYS A 147 4.43 4.44 -17.64
N THR A 148 3.58 5.41 -17.95
CA THR A 148 2.65 6.01 -17.01
C THR A 148 1.34 5.24 -17.06
N PHE A 149 0.79 4.94 -15.89
CA PHE A 149 -0.50 4.28 -15.71
C PHE A 149 -1.44 5.24 -14.98
N THR A 150 -2.59 5.50 -15.59
CA THR A 150 -3.68 6.25 -14.96
C THR A 150 -4.51 5.35 -14.05
N LYS A 151 -5.45 5.93 -13.31
CA LYS A 151 -6.41 5.18 -12.49
C LYS A 151 -7.18 4.13 -13.32
N LYS A 152 -7.54 4.48 -14.57
CA LYS A 152 -8.22 3.57 -15.50
C LYS A 152 -7.33 2.39 -15.89
N ASP A 153 -6.06 2.65 -16.19
CA ASP A 153 -5.10 1.61 -16.61
C ASP A 153 -4.78 0.64 -15.47
N CYS A 154 -4.82 1.11 -14.22
CA CYS A 154 -4.59 0.28 -13.05
C CYS A 154 -5.72 -0.72 -12.77
N ALA A 155 -6.92 -0.52 -13.33
CA ALA A 155 -8.08 -1.40 -13.17
C ALA A 155 -8.31 -1.81 -11.70
N PHE A 156 -8.32 -0.84 -10.79
CA PHE A 156 -8.46 -1.08 -9.35
C PHE A 156 -9.78 -1.75 -8.99
N GLY A 157 -9.68 -2.82 -8.21
CA GLY A 157 -10.78 -3.50 -7.55
C GLY A 157 -10.52 -3.69 -6.07
N TYR A 158 -11.42 -4.39 -5.37
CA TYR A 158 -11.22 -4.72 -3.95
C TYR A 158 -10.00 -5.61 -3.75
N ARG A 159 -8.91 -5.05 -3.23
CA ARG A 159 -7.60 -5.71 -3.08
C ARG A 159 -7.02 -6.23 -4.40
N GLU A 160 -7.36 -5.57 -5.52
CA GLU A 160 -6.97 -5.98 -6.87
C GLU A 160 -6.46 -4.79 -7.69
N SER A 161 -5.57 -5.09 -8.64
CA SER A 161 -5.14 -4.20 -9.70
C SER A 161 -4.67 -4.98 -10.91
N VAL A 162 -4.40 -4.31 -12.01
CA VAL A 162 -3.79 -4.90 -13.21
C VAL A 162 -2.45 -5.58 -12.90
N PHE A 163 -1.70 -5.08 -11.92
CA PHE A 163 -0.38 -5.61 -11.52
C PHE A 163 -0.46 -6.94 -10.75
N LYS A 164 -1.60 -7.29 -10.18
CA LYS A 164 -1.86 -8.63 -9.61
C LYS A 164 -2.38 -9.62 -10.64
N ASN A 165 -2.89 -9.14 -11.75
CA ASN A 165 -3.59 -9.91 -12.78
C ASN A 165 -2.84 -9.87 -14.12
N ALA A 166 -3.34 -9.19 -15.13
CA ALA A 166 -2.85 -9.21 -16.51
C ALA A 166 -1.38 -8.78 -16.66
N LEU A 167 -0.89 -7.87 -15.82
CA LEU A 167 0.49 -7.37 -15.85
C LEU A 167 1.36 -7.92 -14.71
N LYS A 168 0.94 -9.02 -14.07
CA LYS A 168 1.68 -9.62 -12.97
C LYS A 168 3.12 -9.97 -13.40
N GLY A 169 4.10 -9.46 -12.64
CA GLY A 169 5.52 -9.73 -12.87
C GLY A 169 6.13 -9.04 -14.08
N GLN A 170 5.41 -8.14 -14.77
CA GLN A 170 5.90 -7.47 -15.96
C GLN A 170 6.46 -6.07 -15.69
N PHE A 171 6.06 -5.43 -14.60
CA PHE A 171 6.41 -4.05 -14.29
C PHE A 171 6.98 -3.89 -12.88
N ILE A 172 7.86 -2.91 -12.73
CA ILE A 172 8.40 -2.43 -11.45
C ILE A 172 7.90 -1.00 -11.26
N ILE A 173 7.08 -0.75 -10.26
CA ILE A 173 6.56 0.59 -9.94
C ILE A 173 7.71 1.46 -9.41
N LEU A 174 7.86 2.66 -9.95
CA LEU A 174 8.93 3.61 -9.63
C LEU A 174 8.48 4.71 -8.68
N ASN A 175 7.29 5.24 -8.89
CA ASN A 175 6.66 6.28 -8.07
C ASN A 175 5.15 6.23 -8.21
N VAL A 176 4.46 6.92 -7.30
CA VAL A 176 3.01 7.08 -7.32
C VAL A 176 2.67 8.54 -7.06
N THR A 177 1.71 9.07 -7.81
CA THR A 177 1.18 10.43 -7.65
C THR A 177 -0.22 10.37 -7.04
N PHE A 178 -0.43 11.17 -6.01
CA PHE A 178 -1.70 11.31 -5.30
C PHE A 178 -2.20 12.74 -5.42
N LYS A 179 -3.53 12.92 -5.55
CA LYS A 179 -4.21 14.20 -5.36
C LYS A 179 -4.80 14.22 -3.96
N LEU A 180 -4.37 15.18 -3.15
CA LEU A 180 -4.75 15.34 -1.75
C LEU A 180 -5.42 16.68 -1.55
N THR A 181 -6.24 16.82 -0.52
CA THR A 181 -6.84 18.10 -0.14
C THR A 181 -5.83 18.95 0.63
N ALA A 182 -5.69 20.23 0.28
CA ALA A 182 -4.87 21.21 1.01
C ALA A 182 -5.70 22.06 1.99
N LYS A 183 -7.00 22.13 1.76
CA LYS A 183 -7.99 22.84 2.58
C LYS A 183 -9.32 22.07 2.55
N GLU A 184 -10.24 22.43 3.45
CA GLU A 184 -11.62 21.89 3.47
C GLU A 184 -11.65 20.36 3.37
N HIS A 185 -10.90 19.71 4.26
CA HIS A 185 -10.71 18.27 4.24
C HIS A 185 -12.04 17.52 4.40
N ILE A 186 -12.28 16.54 3.54
CA ILE A 186 -13.42 15.63 3.65
C ILE A 186 -13.07 14.53 4.64
N ILE A 187 -13.58 14.64 5.86
CA ILE A 187 -13.31 13.68 6.93
C ILE A 187 -14.14 12.41 6.74
N ASN A 188 -13.48 11.26 6.62
CA ASN A 188 -14.15 9.97 6.56
C ASN A 188 -14.07 9.25 7.91
N ASP A 189 -15.09 9.42 8.73
CA ASP A 189 -15.29 8.74 10.01
C ASP A 189 -16.33 7.61 9.93
N SER A 190 -16.85 7.29 8.75
CA SER A 190 -17.98 6.37 8.53
C SER A 190 -17.76 4.97 9.08
N TYR A 191 -16.51 4.54 9.27
CA TYR A 191 -16.18 3.26 9.86
C TYR A 191 -16.42 3.25 11.37
N GLY A 192 -17.31 2.37 11.86
CA GLY A 192 -17.82 2.39 13.24
C GLY A 192 -16.74 2.45 14.31
N ALA A 193 -15.64 1.71 14.17
CA ALA A 193 -14.54 1.72 15.13
C ALA A 193 -13.84 3.09 15.24
N ILE A 194 -13.79 3.88 14.15
CA ILE A 194 -13.24 5.26 14.20
C ILE A 194 -14.14 6.13 15.05
N ARG A 195 -15.48 6.09 14.84
CA ARG A 195 -16.44 6.87 15.62
C ARG A 195 -16.39 6.51 17.11
N GLU A 196 -16.27 5.22 17.42
CA GLU A 196 -16.13 4.75 18.81
C GLU A 196 -14.85 5.31 19.45
N GLN A 197 -13.73 5.28 18.72
CA GLN A 197 -12.46 5.81 19.22
C GLN A 197 -12.52 7.33 19.41
N LEU A 198 -13.05 8.09 18.44
CA LEU A 198 -13.22 9.54 18.55
C LEU A 198 -14.11 9.92 19.74
N LYS A 199 -15.21 9.18 19.94
CA LYS A 199 -16.07 9.36 21.10
C LYS A 199 -15.35 9.10 22.43
N SER A 200 -14.53 8.05 22.48
CA SER A 200 -13.69 7.74 23.65
C SER A 200 -12.69 8.86 23.94
N ASP A 201 -12.12 9.43 22.88
CA ASP A 201 -11.16 10.55 22.97
C ASP A 201 -11.86 11.92 23.17
N LYS A 202 -13.22 11.95 23.26
CA LYS A 202 -14.06 13.16 23.41
C LYS A 202 -13.89 14.18 22.29
N ILE A 203 -13.61 13.72 21.06
CA ILE A 203 -13.46 14.54 19.87
C ILE A 203 -14.81 14.61 19.16
N VAL A 204 -15.36 15.82 19.02
CA VAL A 204 -16.69 16.08 18.41
C VAL A 204 -16.54 16.46 16.93
N GLU A 205 -15.59 17.31 16.62
CA GLU A 205 -15.29 17.77 15.24
C GLU A 205 -13.86 17.32 14.86
N PRO A 206 -13.70 16.10 14.34
CA PRO A 206 -12.38 15.55 14.05
C PRO A 206 -11.77 16.19 12.81
N GLY A 207 -10.48 16.50 12.88
CA GLY A 207 -9.63 16.81 11.74
C GLY A 207 -8.90 15.56 11.21
N ILE A 208 -8.11 15.74 10.15
CA ILE A 208 -7.32 14.65 9.54
C ILE A 208 -6.34 14.01 10.52
N HIS A 209 -5.77 14.79 11.45
CA HIS A 209 -4.87 14.29 12.48
C HIS A 209 -5.58 13.40 13.50
N ASP A 210 -6.82 13.74 13.85
CA ASP A 210 -7.62 12.95 14.80
C ASP A 210 -8.02 11.60 14.21
N ILE A 211 -8.39 11.59 12.92
CA ILE A 211 -8.66 10.35 12.18
C ILE A 211 -7.41 9.46 12.14
N SER A 212 -6.26 10.01 11.77
CA SER A 212 -5.01 9.27 11.74
C SER A 212 -4.67 8.67 13.11
N LYS A 213 -4.79 9.46 14.18
CA LYS A 213 -4.54 9.01 15.56
C LYS A 213 -5.51 7.89 15.97
N ALA A 214 -6.80 8.05 15.68
CA ALA A 214 -7.80 7.02 15.95
C ALA A 214 -7.49 5.71 15.21
N VAL A 215 -7.16 5.80 13.93
CA VAL A 215 -6.75 4.64 13.11
C VAL A 215 -5.53 3.94 13.70
N ILE A 216 -4.48 4.69 14.06
CA ILE A 216 -3.26 4.15 14.67
C ILE A 216 -3.60 3.42 15.97
N THR A 217 -4.42 4.02 16.84
CA THR A 217 -4.86 3.42 18.12
C THR A 217 -5.60 2.11 17.88
N ILE A 218 -6.58 2.11 16.97
CA ILE A 218 -7.37 0.92 16.63
C ILE A 218 -6.46 -0.18 16.05
N ARG A 219 -5.51 0.15 15.17
CA ARG A 219 -4.61 -0.83 14.58
C ARG A 219 -3.68 -1.46 15.62
N ARG A 220 -3.10 -0.65 16.50
CA ARG A 220 -2.23 -1.13 17.58
C ARG A 220 -2.96 -2.03 18.58
N SER A 221 -4.27 -1.82 18.81
CA SER A 221 -5.06 -2.69 19.67
C SER A 221 -5.42 -4.05 19.03
N LYS A 222 -5.37 -4.15 17.68
CA LYS A 222 -5.80 -5.36 16.94
C LYS A 222 -4.66 -6.15 16.32
N LEU A 223 -3.55 -5.51 16.02
CA LEU A 223 -2.42 -6.12 15.31
C LEU A 223 -1.16 -5.95 16.14
N PRO A 224 -0.39 -7.02 16.38
CA PRO A 224 0.89 -6.92 17.06
C PRO A 224 1.87 -6.09 16.21
N ASP A 225 2.81 -5.42 16.88
CA ASP A 225 3.92 -4.77 16.19
C ASP A 225 4.79 -5.83 15.50
N PRO A 226 5.05 -5.73 14.17
CA PRO A 226 5.91 -6.69 13.47
C PRO A 226 7.35 -6.77 14.02
N ASN A 227 7.81 -5.74 14.74
CA ASN A 227 9.12 -5.76 15.40
C ASN A 227 9.12 -6.64 16.66
N GLU A 228 7.97 -6.87 17.27
CA GLU A 228 7.81 -7.74 18.44
C GLU A 228 7.37 -9.15 18.05
N ILE A 229 6.35 -9.23 17.18
CA ILE A 229 5.81 -10.50 16.67
C ILE A 229 5.66 -10.39 15.16
N GLY A 230 6.52 -11.11 14.44
CA GLY A 230 6.53 -11.13 12.98
C GLY A 230 5.15 -11.46 12.39
N ASN A 231 4.61 -10.57 11.56
CA ASN A 231 3.31 -10.73 10.92
C ASN A 231 3.23 -9.92 9.61
N SER A 232 2.17 -10.16 8.84
CA SER A 232 1.87 -9.39 7.62
C SER A 232 0.49 -8.73 7.68
N GLY A 233 0.00 -8.45 8.88
CA GLY A 233 -1.32 -7.88 9.11
C GLY A 233 -2.44 -8.87 8.79
N SER A 234 -3.53 -8.39 8.18
CA SER A 234 -4.69 -9.21 7.85
C SER A 234 -4.38 -10.21 6.73
N PHE A 235 -4.34 -11.49 7.07
CA PHE A 235 -3.93 -12.56 6.15
C PHE A 235 -5.00 -12.91 5.11
N PHE A 236 -6.26 -12.99 5.52
CA PHE A 236 -7.35 -13.37 4.64
C PHE A 236 -8.02 -12.15 4.00
N LYS A 237 -8.34 -12.29 2.72
CA LYS A 237 -9.23 -11.37 2.00
C LYS A 237 -10.69 -11.73 2.30
N ASN A 238 -11.52 -10.74 2.62
CA ASN A 238 -12.95 -10.99 2.79
C ASN A 238 -13.55 -11.51 1.47
N PRO A 239 -14.32 -12.61 1.47
CA PRO A 239 -14.96 -13.09 0.26
C PRO A 239 -16.10 -12.16 -0.16
N VAL A 240 -16.24 -11.95 -1.46
CA VAL A 240 -17.44 -11.33 -2.04
C VAL A 240 -18.42 -12.42 -2.40
N ILE A 241 -19.62 -12.38 -1.83
CA ILE A 241 -20.66 -13.38 -2.01
C ILE A 241 -21.97 -12.74 -2.46
N THR A 242 -22.88 -13.53 -3.04
CA THR A 242 -24.21 -13.05 -3.44
C THR A 242 -25.09 -12.72 -2.22
N SER A 243 -26.04 -11.81 -2.38
CA SER A 243 -27.00 -11.47 -1.32
C SER A 243 -27.79 -12.69 -0.83
N SER A 244 -28.12 -13.65 -1.74
CA SER A 244 -28.79 -14.90 -1.37
C SER A 244 -27.92 -15.82 -0.51
N HIS A 245 -26.62 -15.89 -0.80
CA HIS A 245 -25.67 -16.65 0.01
C HIS A 245 -25.49 -15.98 1.39
N PHE A 246 -25.36 -14.65 1.42
CA PHE A 246 -25.28 -13.91 2.67
C PHE A 246 -26.51 -14.14 3.56
N ALA A 247 -27.74 -14.10 3.01
CA ALA A 247 -28.97 -14.36 3.79
C ALA A 247 -28.97 -15.75 4.46
N LYS A 248 -28.45 -16.78 3.78
CA LYS A 248 -28.30 -18.13 4.36
C LYS A 248 -27.29 -18.14 5.49
N LEU A 249 -26.15 -17.46 5.33
CA LEU A 249 -25.13 -17.35 6.38
C LEU A 249 -25.64 -16.55 7.58
N GLN A 250 -26.38 -15.48 7.35
CA GLN A 250 -26.95 -14.64 8.41
C GLN A 250 -28.01 -15.40 9.22
N ALA A 251 -28.76 -16.30 8.58
CA ALA A 251 -29.71 -17.17 9.29
C ALA A 251 -29.01 -18.14 10.27
N GLN A 252 -27.81 -18.62 9.91
CA GLN A 252 -26.99 -19.48 10.79
C GLN A 252 -26.16 -18.71 11.80
N TYR A 253 -25.68 -17.52 11.41
CA TYR A 253 -24.78 -16.67 12.18
C TYR A 253 -25.33 -15.24 12.22
N PRO A 254 -26.29 -14.91 13.10
CA PRO A 254 -27.00 -13.63 13.09
C PRO A 254 -26.07 -12.39 13.22
N ASN A 255 -24.94 -12.55 13.90
CA ASN A 255 -23.96 -11.49 14.16
C ASN A 255 -22.76 -11.51 13.18
N ILE A 256 -22.86 -12.22 12.05
CA ILE A 256 -21.77 -12.27 11.08
C ILE A 256 -21.47 -10.88 10.53
N PRO A 257 -20.24 -10.38 10.64
CA PRO A 257 -19.86 -9.07 10.09
C PRO A 257 -20.01 -9.07 8.57
N SER A 258 -20.61 -8.02 8.03
CA SER A 258 -20.76 -7.88 6.58
C SER A 258 -20.64 -6.42 6.16
N TYR A 259 -20.18 -6.23 4.93
CA TYR A 259 -20.04 -4.94 4.29
C TYR A 259 -20.62 -5.02 2.90
N ARG A 260 -21.42 -4.03 2.52
CA ARG A 260 -21.94 -3.97 1.14
C ARG A 260 -20.77 -3.73 0.19
N SER A 261 -20.60 -4.62 -0.78
CA SER A 261 -19.69 -4.39 -1.89
C SER A 261 -20.32 -3.34 -2.81
N VAL A 262 -19.58 -2.27 -3.11
CA VAL A 262 -19.95 -1.37 -4.20
C VAL A 262 -19.73 -2.16 -5.49
N SER A 263 -20.80 -2.44 -6.24
CA SER A 263 -20.66 -3.05 -7.56
C SER A 263 -19.92 -2.08 -8.47
N TYR A 264 -18.72 -2.46 -8.89
CA TYR A 264 -18.05 -1.78 -9.98
C TYR A 264 -18.81 -2.15 -11.26
N THR A 265 -19.74 -1.31 -11.66
CA THR A 265 -20.28 -1.36 -13.03
C THR A 265 -19.17 -0.89 -13.95
N HIS A 266 -18.76 -1.77 -14.83
CA HIS A 266 -17.83 -1.51 -15.91
C HIS A 266 -18.47 -0.60 -16.95
#